data_e9b01c24954c95c40fb4b89d950e0b3b
#
_entry.id   e9b01c24954c95c40fb4b89d950e0b3b
#
_cell.length_a   1.000
_cell.length_b   1.000
_cell.length_c   1.000
_cell.angle_alpha   90.00
_cell.angle_beta   90.00
_cell.angle_gamma   90.00
#
_symmetry.space_group_name_H-M   'P 1'
#
loop_
_entity.id
_entity.type
_entity.pdbx_description
1 polymer ?
#
loop_
_entity_poly.entity_id
_entity_poly.type
_entity_poly.pdbx_seq_one_letter_code
_entity_poly.pdbx_strand_id
1 'polypeptide(L)'
;GGFLGASFAMSLKLGVARGLYSNEAGQGSSPIAHASAKTEHSVEQGMVSILEPFIDTIVVCSVTALVILSSGAWIEKYENTFERSSMAIFEGKYSESNANDVEELGKYILDARKFTNNTTSVENFSGNLQIANGEILQNDITIFHNNSIAEDVTFYKNGSSFDGPLEVVNGEIIDSSVTVKGKSLIHSAELT
;
A
#
# COMPACT_ATOMS: atom_id res chain seq x y z
N GLY A 1 -0.72 20.56 7.25
CA GLY A 1 0.54 20.17 7.96
C GLY A 1 0.48 18.81 8.66
N GLY A 2 -0.67 18.40 9.21
CA GLY A 2 -0.79 17.17 10.01
C GLY A 2 -0.60 15.87 9.22
N PHE A 3 -1.13 15.80 8.02
CA PHE A 3 -1.02 14.61 7.16
C PHE A 3 0.43 14.32 6.76
N LEU A 4 1.17 15.31 6.30
CA LEU A 4 2.59 15.14 5.96
C LEU A 4 3.42 14.70 7.17
N GLY A 5 3.13 15.24 8.36
CA GLY A 5 3.80 14.84 9.60
C GLY A 5 3.52 13.40 10.00
N ALA A 6 2.26 12.96 9.90
CA ALA A 6 1.85 11.59 10.22
C ALA A 6 2.44 10.57 9.22
N SER A 7 2.41 10.88 7.92
CA SER A 7 3.02 10.06 6.88
C SER A 7 4.53 9.94 7.05
N PHE A 8 5.20 11.04 7.38
CA PHE A 8 6.63 11.06 7.65
C PHE A 8 6.99 10.22 8.87
N ALA A 9 6.26 10.38 9.99
CA ALA A 9 6.50 9.61 11.21
C ALA A 9 6.28 8.11 10.99
N MET A 10 5.26 7.73 10.23
CA MET A 10 4.98 6.34 9.88
C MET A 10 6.07 5.76 8.98
N SER A 11 6.48 6.49 7.94
CA SER A 11 7.56 6.08 7.05
C SER A 11 8.88 5.93 7.80
N LEU A 12 9.18 6.86 8.70
CA LEU A 12 10.36 6.78 9.55
C LEU A 12 10.33 5.55 10.45
N LYS A 13 9.20 5.31 11.14
CA LYS A 13 9.05 4.15 12.02
C LYS A 13 9.22 2.82 11.28
N LEU A 14 8.57 2.67 10.13
CA LEU A 14 8.67 1.45 9.31
C LEU A 14 10.06 1.32 8.68
N GLY A 15 10.65 2.43 8.21
CA GLY A 15 11.98 2.45 7.63
C GLY A 15 13.06 2.08 8.65
N VAL A 16 13.02 2.64 9.86
CA VAL A 16 13.96 2.29 10.94
C VAL A 16 13.81 0.82 11.34
N ALA A 17 12.58 0.32 11.52
CA ALA A 17 12.34 -1.07 11.87
C ALA A 17 12.93 -2.04 10.82
N ARG A 18 12.70 -1.76 9.52
CA ARG A 18 13.24 -2.58 8.44
C ARG A 18 14.74 -2.42 8.27
N GLY A 19 15.28 -1.20 8.44
CA GLY A 19 16.70 -0.94 8.38
C GLY A 19 17.50 -1.68 9.46
N LEU A 20 16.98 -1.77 10.68
CA LEU A 20 17.58 -2.57 11.75
C LEU A 20 17.63 -4.07 11.41
N TYR A 21 16.60 -4.58 10.75
CA TYR A 21 16.58 -5.98 10.29
C TYR A 21 17.58 -6.23 9.16
N SER A 22 17.63 -5.34 8.17
CA SER A 22 18.53 -5.47 7.00
C SER A 22 20.02 -5.38 7.41
N ASN A 23 20.33 -4.52 8.37
CA ASN A 23 21.71 -4.33 8.85
C ASN A 23 22.18 -5.45 9.80
N GLU A 24 21.28 -6.39 10.19
CA GLU A 24 21.56 -7.46 11.16
C GLU A 24 22.19 -6.97 12.48
N ALA A 25 21.93 -5.71 12.84
CA ALA A 25 22.49 -5.07 14.01
C ALA A 25 22.14 -5.84 15.29
N GLY A 26 23.16 -6.35 15.97
CA GLY A 26 23.00 -7.12 17.20
C GLY A 26 22.68 -8.60 17.02
N GLN A 27 22.53 -9.11 15.79
CA GLN A 27 22.26 -10.54 15.53
C GLN A 27 23.55 -11.40 15.47
N GLY A 28 24.70 -10.77 15.28
CA GLY A 28 26.01 -11.44 15.35
C GLY A 28 26.41 -12.19 14.07
N SER A 29 25.67 -12.12 12.99
CA SER A 29 26.00 -12.79 11.72
C SER A 29 27.20 -12.16 11.01
N SER A 30 27.32 -10.84 11.00
CA SER A 30 28.47 -10.14 10.42
C SER A 30 29.83 -10.56 11.07
N PRO A 31 29.97 -10.59 12.40
CA PRO A 31 31.19 -11.10 13.04
C PRO A 31 31.53 -12.55 12.66
N ILE A 32 30.53 -13.41 12.48
CA ILE A 32 30.72 -14.81 12.05
C ILE A 32 31.28 -14.86 10.63
N ALA A 33 30.71 -14.07 9.71
CA ALA A 33 31.20 -13.99 8.34
C ALA A 33 32.63 -13.45 8.27
N HIS A 34 32.95 -12.40 9.03
CA HIS A 34 34.29 -11.83 9.12
C HIS A 34 35.32 -12.74 9.79
N ALA A 35 34.89 -13.61 10.70
CA ALA A 35 35.80 -14.57 11.37
C ALA A 35 36.38 -15.61 10.40
N SER A 36 35.76 -15.82 9.23
CA SER A 36 36.30 -16.73 8.20
C SER A 36 37.40 -16.12 7.32
N ALA A 37 37.66 -14.82 7.44
CA ALA A 37 38.61 -14.11 6.61
C ALA A 37 40.06 -14.52 6.97
N LYS A 38 40.90 -14.69 5.94
CA LYS A 38 42.33 -14.98 6.11
C LYS A 38 43.09 -13.67 6.11
N THR A 39 43.45 -13.18 7.29
CA THR A 39 44.25 -11.96 7.49
C THR A 39 45.43 -12.26 8.43
N GLU A 40 46.51 -11.54 8.26
CA GLU A 40 47.65 -11.66 9.17
C GLU A 40 47.37 -11.02 10.53
N HIS A 41 46.54 -9.95 10.51
CA HIS A 41 46.15 -9.25 11.73
C HIS A 41 44.64 -9.07 11.81
N SER A 42 44.04 -9.42 12.93
CA SER A 42 42.59 -9.27 13.17
C SER A 42 42.08 -7.82 13.06
N VAL A 43 42.94 -6.85 13.31
CA VAL A 43 42.66 -5.42 13.22
C VAL A 43 42.32 -5.01 11.77
N GLU A 44 42.99 -5.59 10.77
CA GLU A 44 42.74 -5.31 9.35
C GLU A 44 41.32 -5.70 8.98
N GLN A 45 40.88 -6.89 9.41
CA GLN A 45 39.51 -7.33 9.17
C GLN A 45 38.51 -6.46 9.94
N GLY A 46 38.83 -6.03 11.15
CA GLY A 46 38.00 -5.10 11.91
C GLY A 46 37.80 -3.75 11.19
N MET A 47 38.84 -3.23 10.53
CA MET A 47 38.77 -2.01 9.73
C MET A 47 37.90 -2.20 8.47
N VAL A 48 37.97 -3.34 7.80
CA VAL A 48 37.15 -3.66 6.64
C VAL A 48 35.66 -3.79 7.06
N SER A 49 35.40 -4.40 8.21
CA SER A 49 34.02 -4.58 8.71
C SER A 49 33.31 -3.26 9.04
N ILE A 50 34.02 -2.16 9.27
CA ILE A 50 33.42 -0.83 9.45
C ILE A 50 32.81 -0.31 8.15
N LEU A 51 33.34 -0.70 6.98
CA LEU A 51 32.84 -0.26 5.67
C LEU A 51 31.56 -0.99 5.26
N GLU A 52 31.33 -2.18 5.81
CA GLU A 52 30.13 -2.98 5.46
C GLU A 52 28.83 -2.24 5.73
N PRO A 53 28.52 -1.73 6.94
CA PRO A 53 27.31 -0.99 7.20
C PRO A 53 27.21 0.30 6.37
N PHE A 54 28.32 0.94 6.07
CA PHE A 54 28.37 2.13 5.25
C PHE A 54 27.94 1.82 3.79
N ILE A 55 28.53 0.78 3.20
CA ILE A 55 28.23 0.38 1.82
C ILE A 55 26.77 -0.12 1.73
N ASP A 56 26.36 -1.00 2.64
CA ASP A 56 25.00 -1.56 2.62
C ASP A 56 23.94 -0.47 2.86
N THR A 57 24.10 0.31 3.91
CA THR A 57 23.06 1.25 4.33
C THR A 57 23.03 2.51 3.46
N ILE A 58 24.19 3.09 3.10
CA ILE A 58 24.22 4.34 2.36
C ILE A 58 24.23 4.09 0.85
N VAL A 59 25.06 3.19 0.34
CA VAL A 59 25.20 3.01 -1.12
C VAL A 59 24.08 2.12 -1.64
N VAL A 60 23.96 0.88 -1.15
CA VAL A 60 23.01 -0.10 -1.70
C VAL A 60 21.56 0.34 -1.46
N CYS A 61 21.23 0.76 -0.24
CA CYS A 61 19.85 1.21 0.05
C CYS A 61 19.49 2.50 -0.70
N SER A 62 20.42 3.44 -0.88
CA SER A 62 20.15 4.65 -1.68
C SER A 62 19.95 4.35 -3.15
N VAL A 63 20.77 3.48 -3.74
CA VAL A 63 20.61 3.04 -5.14
C VAL A 63 19.27 2.31 -5.30
N THR A 64 18.93 1.40 -4.41
CA THR A 64 17.66 0.66 -4.44
C THR A 64 16.47 1.61 -4.34
N ALA A 65 16.51 2.57 -3.41
CA ALA A 65 15.46 3.57 -3.27
C ALA A 65 15.30 4.43 -4.54
N LEU A 66 16.41 4.87 -5.14
CA LEU A 66 16.38 5.62 -6.39
C LEU A 66 15.79 4.81 -7.55
N VAL A 67 16.15 3.53 -7.66
CA VAL A 67 15.59 2.64 -8.70
C VAL A 67 14.09 2.47 -8.50
N ILE A 68 13.61 2.21 -7.27
CA ILE A 68 12.18 2.08 -6.98
C ILE A 68 11.43 3.37 -7.32
N LEU A 69 11.95 4.53 -6.88
CA LEU A 69 11.30 5.83 -7.13
C LEU A 69 11.29 6.20 -8.62
N SER A 70 12.36 5.92 -9.35
CA SER A 70 12.47 6.24 -10.77
C SER A 70 11.69 5.29 -11.68
N SER A 71 11.51 4.04 -11.28
CA SER A 71 10.74 3.06 -12.05
C SER A 71 9.23 3.32 -12.08
N GLY A 72 8.69 4.03 -11.09
CA GLY A 72 7.24 4.19 -10.92
C GLY A 72 6.48 2.92 -10.49
N ALA A 73 7.17 1.79 -10.32
CA ALA A 73 6.56 0.51 -9.99
C ALA A 73 5.74 0.54 -8.69
N TRP A 74 6.06 1.47 -7.79
CA TRP A 74 5.37 1.63 -6.51
C TRP A 74 3.97 2.26 -6.59
N ILE A 75 3.62 2.84 -7.76
CA ILE A 75 2.29 3.43 -8.05
C ILE A 75 1.54 2.68 -9.15
N GLU A 76 2.13 1.62 -9.69
CA GLU A 76 1.52 0.82 -10.76
C GLU A 76 0.37 -0.02 -10.20
N LYS A 77 -0.77 0.03 -10.88
CA LYS A 77 -1.97 -0.74 -10.52
C LYS A 77 -2.07 -1.96 -11.41
N TYR A 78 -2.30 -3.10 -10.80
CA TYR A 78 -2.43 -4.39 -11.48
C TYR A 78 -3.84 -4.93 -11.36
N GLU A 79 -4.24 -5.71 -12.36
CA GLU A 79 -5.52 -6.39 -12.35
C GLU A 79 -5.55 -7.47 -11.26
N ASN A 80 -6.51 -7.38 -10.37
CA ASN A 80 -6.68 -8.31 -9.26
C ASN A 80 -8.15 -8.48 -8.88
N THR A 81 -8.43 -9.47 -8.03
CA THR A 81 -9.75 -9.65 -7.42
C THR A 81 -9.76 -8.94 -6.07
N PHE A 82 -10.74 -8.08 -5.87
CA PHE A 82 -10.80 -7.25 -4.66
C PHE A 82 -11.25 -8.05 -3.45
N GLU A 83 -10.43 -8.00 -2.41
CA GLU A 83 -10.83 -8.50 -1.09
C GLU A 83 -11.75 -7.49 -0.42
N ARG A 84 -12.87 -7.98 0.13
CA ARG A 84 -13.88 -7.13 0.78
C ARG A 84 -13.33 -6.37 1.98
N SER A 85 -12.43 -6.98 2.72
CA SER A 85 -11.79 -6.39 3.91
C SER A 85 -10.93 -5.17 3.61
N SER A 86 -10.46 -5.04 2.36
CA SER A 86 -9.59 -3.96 1.90
C SER A 86 -10.28 -3.05 0.86
N MET A 87 -11.57 -3.27 0.61
CA MET A 87 -12.38 -2.50 -0.32
C MET A 87 -13.36 -1.60 0.43
N ALA A 88 -13.51 -0.37 -0.04
CA ALA A 88 -14.54 0.57 0.40
C ALA A 88 -15.15 1.29 -0.80
N ILE A 89 -16.43 1.59 -0.71
CA ILE A 89 -17.17 2.34 -1.74
C ILE A 89 -17.53 3.69 -1.15
N PHE A 90 -17.06 4.76 -1.78
CA PHE A 90 -17.27 6.14 -1.34
C PHE A 90 -18.29 6.85 -2.19
N GLU A 91 -19.06 7.70 -1.53
CA GLU A 91 -19.91 8.68 -2.20
C GLU A 91 -19.03 9.84 -2.70
N GLY A 92 -19.21 10.22 -3.98
CA GLY A 92 -18.41 11.26 -4.61
C GLY A 92 -17.35 10.72 -5.56
N LYS A 93 -16.86 11.60 -6.42
CA LYS A 93 -15.78 11.30 -7.37
C LYS A 93 -14.47 11.83 -6.85
N TYR A 94 -13.58 10.94 -6.48
CA TYR A 94 -12.21 11.24 -6.06
C TYR A 94 -11.22 10.92 -7.17
N SER A 95 -10.12 11.66 -7.22
CA SER A 95 -9.06 11.47 -8.21
C SER A 95 -7.67 11.55 -7.56
N GLU A 96 -6.80 10.60 -7.88
CA GLU A 96 -5.40 10.63 -7.44
C GLU A 96 -4.57 11.77 -8.07
N SER A 97 -5.09 12.40 -9.12
CA SER A 97 -4.47 13.57 -9.75
C SER A 97 -4.80 14.89 -9.02
N ASN A 98 -5.78 14.89 -8.12
CA ASN A 98 -6.19 16.06 -7.36
C ASN A 98 -5.57 16.02 -5.95
N ALA A 99 -4.76 17.01 -5.63
CA ALA A 99 -4.07 17.08 -4.35
C ALA A 99 -5.02 17.13 -3.12
N ASN A 100 -6.19 17.74 -3.26
CA ASN A 100 -7.18 17.78 -2.18
C ASN A 100 -7.80 16.41 -1.93
N ASP A 101 -8.15 15.68 -2.99
CA ASP A 101 -8.73 14.35 -2.89
C ASP A 101 -7.71 13.37 -2.28
N VAL A 102 -6.45 13.46 -2.69
CA VAL A 102 -5.35 12.67 -2.12
C VAL A 102 -5.16 12.97 -0.62
N GLU A 103 -5.29 14.24 -0.21
CA GLU A 103 -5.23 14.60 1.22
C GLU A 103 -6.39 13.99 2.01
N GLU A 104 -7.63 14.06 1.49
CA GLU A 104 -8.82 13.52 2.16
C GLU A 104 -8.79 11.99 2.24
N LEU A 105 -8.44 11.31 1.16
CA LEU A 105 -8.24 9.86 1.14
C LEU A 105 -7.11 9.44 2.10
N GLY A 106 -6.04 10.21 2.17
CA GLY A 106 -4.97 9.98 3.12
C GLY A 106 -5.42 10.11 4.58
N LYS A 107 -6.26 11.09 4.91
CA LYS A 107 -6.87 11.20 6.24
C LYS A 107 -7.74 9.99 6.56
N TYR A 108 -8.54 9.52 5.60
CA TYR A 108 -9.35 8.32 5.74
C TYR A 108 -8.50 7.08 6.07
N ILE A 109 -7.39 6.85 5.34
CA ILE A 109 -6.49 5.73 5.57
C ILE A 109 -5.89 5.78 6.99
N LEU A 110 -5.50 6.97 7.45
CA LEU A 110 -4.91 7.15 8.77
C LEU A 110 -5.92 6.93 9.89
N ASP A 111 -7.15 7.37 9.70
CA ASP A 111 -8.24 7.17 10.65
C ASP A 111 -8.65 5.69 10.73
N ALA A 112 -8.84 5.04 9.59
CA ALA A 112 -9.14 3.60 9.50
C ALA A 112 -8.08 2.73 10.21
N ARG A 113 -6.80 3.18 10.21
CA ARG A 113 -5.70 2.52 10.92
C ARG A 113 -5.53 2.97 12.38
N LYS A 114 -6.41 3.82 12.89
CA LYS A 114 -6.36 4.38 14.25
C LYS A 114 -5.07 5.13 14.59
N PHE A 115 -4.43 5.72 13.59
CA PHE A 115 -3.22 6.54 13.81
C PHE A 115 -3.55 7.98 14.20
N THR A 116 -4.72 8.46 13.82
CA THR A 116 -5.19 9.83 14.12
C THR A 116 -6.70 9.80 14.33
N ASN A 117 -7.20 10.73 15.15
CA ASN A 117 -8.64 10.98 15.29
C ASN A 117 -9.01 12.17 14.38
N ASN A 118 -8.64 12.12 13.12
CA ASN A 118 -8.97 13.16 12.17
C ASN A 118 -10.37 12.92 11.60
N THR A 119 -11.18 13.96 11.59
CA THR A 119 -12.46 13.92 10.88
C THR A 119 -12.16 13.97 9.39
N THR A 120 -12.47 12.89 8.67
CA THR A 120 -12.42 12.86 7.21
C THR A 120 -13.73 13.36 6.63
N SER A 121 -13.69 14.02 5.48
CA SER A 121 -14.87 14.38 4.69
C SER A 121 -15.32 13.27 3.74
N VAL A 122 -14.57 12.17 3.68
CA VAL A 122 -14.92 11.01 2.85
C VAL A 122 -16.09 10.26 3.49
N GLU A 123 -17.19 10.19 2.77
CA GLU A 123 -18.40 9.49 3.20
C GLU A 123 -18.51 8.13 2.51
N ASN A 124 -18.80 7.11 3.30
CA ASN A 124 -19.08 5.79 2.78
C ASN A 124 -20.44 5.76 2.11
N PHE A 125 -20.50 5.23 0.89
CA PHE A 125 -21.75 5.10 0.16
C PHE A 125 -22.69 4.10 0.84
N SER A 126 -23.97 4.45 0.90
CA SER A 126 -25.02 3.55 1.36
C SER A 126 -26.25 3.67 0.44
N GLY A 127 -26.63 2.58 -0.20
CA GLY A 127 -27.73 2.55 -1.14
C GLY A 127 -27.61 1.43 -2.17
N ASN A 128 -28.37 1.56 -3.24
CA ASN A 128 -28.34 0.60 -4.35
C ASN A 128 -27.45 1.11 -5.48
N LEU A 129 -26.38 0.40 -5.74
CA LEU A 129 -25.49 0.60 -6.88
C LEU A 129 -26.17 -0.01 -8.11
N GLN A 130 -26.37 0.80 -9.16
CA GLN A 130 -26.89 0.30 -10.43
C GLN A 130 -25.75 -0.19 -11.30
N ILE A 131 -25.77 -1.47 -11.64
CA ILE A 131 -24.73 -2.13 -12.43
C ILE A 131 -25.34 -2.68 -13.71
N ALA A 132 -24.68 -2.44 -14.84
CA ALA A 132 -25.03 -3.00 -16.13
C ALA A 132 -23.77 -3.58 -16.81
N ASN A 133 -23.85 -4.81 -17.27
CA ASN A 133 -22.74 -5.57 -17.85
C ASN A 133 -21.47 -5.62 -16.94
N GLY A 134 -21.68 -5.57 -15.63
CA GLY A 134 -20.61 -5.54 -14.66
C GLY A 134 -20.03 -4.15 -14.37
N GLU A 135 -20.48 -3.09 -15.03
CA GLU A 135 -20.00 -1.72 -14.81
C GLU A 135 -20.99 -0.88 -14.02
N ILE A 136 -20.49 0.06 -13.23
CA ILE A 136 -21.30 1.00 -12.47
C ILE A 136 -21.86 2.07 -13.41
N LEU A 137 -23.18 2.31 -13.35
CA LEU A 137 -23.84 3.36 -14.12
C LEU A 137 -23.75 4.74 -13.45
N GLN A 138 -23.52 4.80 -12.16
CA GLN A 138 -23.44 6.04 -11.37
C GLN A 138 -22.06 6.67 -11.50
N ASN A 139 -22.00 7.97 -11.80
CA ASN A 139 -20.76 8.71 -12.00
C ASN A 139 -20.17 9.30 -10.69
N ASP A 140 -20.94 9.30 -9.62
CA ASP A 140 -20.59 9.90 -8.32
C ASP A 140 -20.17 8.85 -7.29
N ILE A 141 -19.52 7.80 -7.73
CA ILE A 141 -19.06 6.70 -6.86
C ILE A 141 -17.59 6.46 -7.13
N THR A 142 -16.83 6.32 -6.05
CA THR A 142 -15.43 5.91 -6.12
C THR A 142 -15.24 4.59 -5.37
N ILE A 143 -14.61 3.63 -6.04
CA ILE A 143 -14.20 2.38 -5.39
C ILE A 143 -12.75 2.52 -4.96
N PHE A 144 -12.51 2.20 -3.70
CA PHE A 144 -11.22 2.23 -3.07
C PHE A 144 -10.79 0.83 -2.67
N HIS A 145 -9.58 0.43 -3.05
CA HIS A 145 -9.04 -0.89 -2.72
C HIS A 145 -7.52 -0.79 -2.49
N ASN A 146 -7.02 -1.46 -1.48
CA ASN A 146 -5.59 -1.50 -1.15
C ASN A 146 -4.92 -0.12 -1.09
N ASN A 147 -5.59 0.86 -0.48
CA ASN A 147 -5.13 2.25 -0.32
C ASN A 147 -4.95 3.02 -1.65
N SER A 148 -5.62 2.61 -2.70
CA SER A 148 -5.67 3.29 -4.00
C SER A 148 -7.10 3.39 -4.53
N ILE A 149 -7.36 4.35 -5.40
CA ILE A 149 -8.59 4.38 -6.17
C ILE A 149 -8.52 3.25 -7.19
N ALA A 150 -9.54 2.39 -7.21
CA ALA A 150 -9.63 1.29 -8.14
C ALA A 150 -10.01 1.79 -9.55
N GLU A 151 -9.44 1.16 -10.57
CA GLU A 151 -9.68 1.45 -11.99
C GLU A 151 -10.24 0.21 -12.68
N ASP A 152 -10.96 0.41 -13.79
CA ASP A 152 -11.54 -0.65 -14.64
C ASP A 152 -12.33 -1.70 -13.82
N VAL A 153 -13.14 -1.21 -12.86
CA VAL A 153 -13.83 -2.09 -11.92
C VAL A 153 -15.01 -2.77 -12.56
N THR A 154 -15.07 -4.08 -12.42
CA THR A 154 -16.12 -4.95 -12.93
C THR A 154 -16.66 -5.88 -11.85
N PHE A 155 -17.99 -6.06 -11.86
CA PHE A 155 -18.72 -6.89 -10.89
C PHE A 155 -19.16 -8.19 -11.55
N TYR A 156 -18.94 -9.30 -10.86
CA TYR A 156 -19.28 -10.63 -11.32
C TYR A 156 -20.16 -11.34 -10.28
N LYS A 157 -21.11 -12.15 -10.76
CA LYS A 157 -21.86 -13.06 -9.92
C LYS A 157 -21.91 -14.43 -10.58
N ASN A 158 -21.48 -15.46 -9.86
CA ASN A 158 -21.41 -16.85 -10.37
C ASN A 158 -20.59 -16.97 -11.69
N GLY A 159 -19.53 -16.15 -11.84
CA GLY A 159 -18.67 -16.19 -13.01
C GLY A 159 -19.14 -15.41 -14.24
N SER A 160 -20.33 -14.80 -14.19
CA SER A 160 -20.87 -13.94 -15.24
C SER A 160 -20.90 -12.48 -14.79
N SER A 161 -20.85 -11.54 -15.73
CA SER A 161 -21.04 -10.12 -15.43
C SER A 161 -22.34 -9.89 -14.67
N PHE A 162 -22.29 -9.08 -13.63
CA PHE A 162 -23.47 -8.79 -12.81
C PHE A 162 -24.31 -7.69 -13.45
N ASP A 163 -25.62 -7.87 -13.44
CA ASP A 163 -26.60 -6.89 -13.90
C ASP A 163 -27.67 -6.68 -12.83
N GLY A 164 -27.97 -5.42 -12.54
CA GLY A 164 -29.03 -5.04 -11.61
C GLY A 164 -28.55 -4.21 -10.41
N PRO A 165 -29.45 -3.97 -9.45
CA PRO A 165 -29.14 -3.23 -8.25
C PRO A 165 -28.31 -4.09 -7.28
N LEU A 166 -27.24 -3.51 -6.76
CA LEU A 166 -26.39 -4.11 -5.74
C LEU A 166 -26.48 -3.27 -4.47
N GLU A 167 -26.92 -3.88 -3.39
CA GLU A 167 -27.04 -3.21 -2.10
C GLU A 167 -25.68 -3.02 -1.44
N VAL A 168 -25.39 -1.78 -1.06
CA VAL A 168 -24.19 -1.35 -0.36
C VAL A 168 -24.60 -0.65 0.94
N VAL A 169 -23.98 -1.02 2.05
CA VAL A 169 -24.21 -0.41 3.35
C VAL A 169 -22.86 0.02 3.93
N ASN A 170 -22.74 1.31 4.23
CA ASN A 170 -21.53 1.89 4.80
C ASN A 170 -20.25 1.55 4.01
N GLY A 171 -20.33 1.60 2.68
CA GLY A 171 -19.20 1.31 1.79
C GLY A 171 -18.92 -0.16 1.53
N GLU A 172 -19.69 -1.08 2.12
CA GLU A 172 -19.50 -2.52 1.98
C GLU A 172 -20.64 -3.17 1.18
N ILE A 173 -20.29 -4.08 0.29
CA ILE A 173 -21.27 -4.88 -0.47
C ILE A 173 -21.87 -5.95 0.43
N ILE A 174 -23.19 -6.01 0.52
CA ILE A 174 -23.89 -7.00 1.35
C ILE A 174 -23.90 -8.38 0.72
N ASP A 175 -24.14 -8.47 -0.59
CA ASP A 175 -24.22 -9.75 -1.29
C ASP A 175 -22.84 -10.43 -1.40
N SER A 176 -22.62 -11.47 -0.60
CA SER A 176 -21.35 -12.23 -0.56
C SER A 176 -21.06 -13.03 -1.83
N SER A 177 -22.04 -13.24 -2.70
CA SER A 177 -21.85 -13.96 -3.96
C SER A 177 -21.27 -13.12 -5.10
N VAL A 178 -21.22 -11.79 -4.91
CA VAL A 178 -20.65 -10.86 -5.91
C VAL A 178 -19.13 -10.77 -5.71
N THR A 179 -18.38 -10.94 -6.77
CA THR A 179 -16.94 -10.76 -6.84
C THR A 179 -16.62 -9.49 -7.61
N VAL A 180 -15.71 -8.70 -7.12
CA VAL A 180 -15.28 -7.44 -7.76
C VAL A 180 -13.85 -7.63 -8.28
N LYS A 181 -13.60 -7.22 -9.51
CA LYS A 181 -12.29 -7.21 -10.13
C LYS A 181 -11.99 -5.84 -10.71
N GLY A 182 -10.73 -5.51 -10.81
CA GLY A 182 -10.27 -4.25 -11.37
C GLY A 182 -8.79 -4.05 -11.13
N LYS A 183 -8.30 -2.85 -11.41
CA LYS A 183 -6.90 -2.49 -11.19
C LYS A 183 -6.76 -1.71 -9.90
N SER A 184 -5.85 -2.15 -9.04
CA SER A 184 -5.48 -1.45 -7.80
C SER A 184 -4.03 -1.75 -7.42
N LEU A 185 -3.51 -1.07 -6.41
CA LEU A 185 -2.22 -1.42 -5.82
C LEU A 185 -2.30 -2.81 -5.19
N ILE A 186 -1.28 -3.62 -5.41
CA ILE A 186 -1.20 -4.97 -4.83
C ILE A 186 -0.41 -4.91 -3.52
N HIS A 187 -0.97 -5.47 -2.45
CA HIS A 187 -0.24 -5.72 -1.23
C HIS A 187 0.71 -6.91 -1.38
N SER A 188 1.88 -6.84 -0.75
CA SER A 188 2.89 -7.91 -0.78
C SER A 188 2.39 -9.28 -0.30
N ALA A 189 1.26 -9.34 0.40
CA ALA A 189 0.63 -10.58 0.82
C ALA A 189 -0.14 -11.32 -0.30
N GLU A 190 -0.45 -10.62 -1.40
CA GLU A 190 -1.19 -11.18 -2.54
C GLU A 190 -0.27 -11.76 -3.63
N LEU A 191 1.05 -11.61 -3.46
CA LEU A 191 2.07 -12.11 -4.41
C LEU A 191 2.58 -13.52 -4.06
N THR A 192 2.03 -14.17 -3.05
CA THR A 192 2.34 -15.57 -2.65
C THR A 192 1.25 -16.53 -3.07
#